data_1548b223c422ca098a1a2f2b9692d45f
#
_entry.id   1548b223c422ca098a1a2f2b9692d45f
#
_cell.length_a   1.000
_cell.length_b   1.000
_cell.length_c   1.000
_cell.angle_alpha   90.00
_cell.angle_beta   90.00
_cell.angle_gamma   90.00
#
_symmetry.space_group_name_H-M   'P 1'
#
loop_
_entity.id
_entity.type
_entity.pdbx_description
1 polymer ?
#
loop_
_entity_poly.entity_id
_entity_poly.type
_entity_poly.pdbx_seq_one_letter_code
_entity_poly.pdbx_strand_id
1 'polypeptide(L)'
;MSVPDCGVSFDNVMLKLGQQNFALKCGFESGKITAVVGPSGSGKSTLLNLVAGFEMPDAGRVLIGGCDMAGLDPSERPVSLIFQDNNLFSHLDIFTNVGLGVSPSLRLSADDKMAIGDALARVGLGGFEKRLPATLSGGERQRAALARALVRQRAVMLLDEPFAALDPGLRSGMATLLKELHDELKNTVLLVTHHPDDIRRLAHKVVFLSNGHVVYEGEVEDFFAATHVEEIRTFLAL
;
A
#
# COMPACT_ATOMS: atom_id res chain seq x y z
N MET A 1 4.80 -25.31 1.87
CA MET A 1 4.30 -24.79 0.58
C MET A 1 5.09 -23.51 0.32
N SER A 2 5.78 -23.40 -0.82
CA SER A 2 6.46 -22.14 -1.19
C SER A 2 5.41 -21.05 -1.38
N VAL A 3 5.62 -19.88 -0.75
CA VAL A 3 4.81 -18.69 -1.02
C VAL A 3 4.94 -18.41 -2.52
N PRO A 4 3.83 -18.28 -3.26
CA PRO A 4 3.91 -17.96 -4.68
C PRO A 4 4.67 -16.64 -4.85
N ASP A 5 5.52 -16.56 -5.88
CA ASP A 5 6.21 -15.32 -6.20
C ASP A 5 5.16 -14.26 -6.54
N CYS A 6 5.07 -13.23 -5.73
CA CYS A 6 4.14 -12.10 -5.86
C CYS A 6 4.90 -10.77 -5.94
N GLY A 7 6.14 -10.81 -6.41
CA GLY A 7 6.92 -9.61 -6.71
C GLY A 7 6.22 -8.76 -7.77
N VAL A 8 6.40 -7.45 -7.67
CA VAL A 8 5.88 -6.49 -8.66
C VAL A 8 7.06 -5.94 -9.46
N SER A 9 6.93 -5.81 -10.77
CA SER A 9 7.97 -5.19 -11.59
C SER A 9 7.40 -4.30 -12.70
N PHE A 10 8.13 -3.23 -12.98
CA PHE A 10 7.89 -2.30 -14.06
C PHE A 10 8.92 -2.55 -15.16
N ASP A 11 8.47 -3.15 -16.28
CA ASP A 11 9.31 -3.45 -17.43
C ASP A 11 9.21 -2.31 -18.45
N ASN A 12 10.11 -1.32 -18.33
CA ASN A 12 10.21 -0.15 -19.20
C ASN A 12 8.87 0.58 -19.39
N VAL A 13 8.14 0.79 -18.29
CA VAL A 13 6.83 1.46 -18.30
C VAL A 13 7.02 2.93 -18.65
N MET A 14 6.27 3.38 -19.66
CA MET A 14 6.15 4.78 -20.05
C MET A 14 4.70 5.20 -19.90
N LEU A 15 4.48 6.38 -19.33
CA LEU A 15 3.13 6.96 -19.15
C LEU A 15 3.23 8.49 -19.25
N LYS A 16 2.28 9.11 -19.95
CA LYS A 16 2.13 10.56 -19.99
C LYS A 16 0.82 10.97 -19.35
N LEU A 17 0.89 11.72 -18.24
CA LEU A 17 -0.27 12.32 -17.59
C LEU A 17 -0.18 13.84 -17.64
N GLY A 18 -1.01 14.45 -18.48
CA GLY A 18 -0.97 15.89 -18.70
C GLY A 18 0.39 16.33 -19.24
N GLN A 19 1.13 17.13 -18.46
CA GLN A 19 2.46 17.61 -18.83
C GLN A 19 3.60 16.76 -18.23
N GLN A 20 3.28 15.78 -17.39
CA GLN A 20 4.28 14.95 -16.73
C GLN A 20 4.49 13.64 -17.49
N ASN A 21 5.76 13.30 -17.70
CA ASN A 21 6.17 12.02 -18.29
C ASN A 21 6.75 11.12 -17.20
N PHE A 22 6.37 9.86 -17.23
CA PHE A 22 6.87 8.82 -16.34
C PHE A 22 7.65 7.79 -17.15
N ALA A 23 8.84 7.43 -16.66
CA ALA A 23 9.63 6.34 -17.20
C ALA A 23 10.10 5.47 -16.01
N LEU A 24 9.39 4.37 -15.80
CA LEU A 24 9.57 3.51 -14.62
C LEU A 24 10.18 2.17 -15.05
N LYS A 25 11.30 1.83 -14.39
CA LYS A 25 11.95 0.54 -14.48
C LYS A 25 12.46 0.21 -13.09
N CYS A 26 11.73 -0.63 -12.34
CA CYS A 26 12.06 -1.03 -10.97
C CYS A 26 11.36 -2.33 -10.60
N GLY A 27 11.79 -2.93 -9.49
CA GLY A 27 11.22 -4.15 -8.96
C GLY A 27 10.90 -4.07 -7.46
N PHE A 28 9.91 -4.83 -7.04
CA PHE A 28 9.48 -4.97 -5.66
C PHE A 28 9.48 -6.44 -5.32
N GLU A 29 10.39 -6.84 -4.44
CA GLU A 29 10.58 -8.25 -4.10
C GLU A 29 9.37 -8.86 -3.40
N SER A 30 9.07 -10.11 -3.76
CA SER A 30 8.02 -10.89 -3.11
C SER A 30 8.25 -11.02 -1.61
N GLY A 31 7.17 -10.80 -0.83
CA GLY A 31 7.22 -10.94 0.63
C GLY A 31 8.04 -9.87 1.36
N LYS A 32 8.37 -8.77 0.71
CA LYS A 32 9.08 -7.62 1.29
C LYS A 32 8.17 -6.39 1.40
N ILE A 33 8.50 -5.52 2.35
CA ILE A 33 7.98 -4.14 2.38
C ILE A 33 8.99 -3.27 1.65
N THR A 34 8.58 -2.62 0.57
CA THR A 34 9.41 -1.62 -0.13
C THR A 34 8.77 -0.24 0.05
N ALA A 35 9.54 0.70 0.61
CA ALA A 35 9.13 2.09 0.70
C ALA A 35 9.27 2.78 -0.67
N VAL A 36 8.21 3.43 -1.13
CA VAL A 36 8.19 4.29 -2.31
C VAL A 36 8.21 5.73 -1.84
N VAL A 37 9.31 6.42 -2.06
CA VAL A 37 9.57 7.74 -1.50
C VAL A 37 9.96 8.76 -2.57
N GLY A 38 9.97 10.04 -2.23
CA GLY A 38 10.32 11.13 -3.14
C GLY A 38 9.52 12.39 -2.89
N PRO A 39 9.85 13.51 -3.53
CA PRO A 39 9.15 14.78 -3.39
C PRO A 39 7.64 14.69 -3.72
N SER A 40 6.86 15.68 -3.27
CA SER A 40 5.47 15.80 -3.73
C SER A 40 5.43 15.95 -5.25
N GLY A 41 4.48 15.28 -5.91
CA GLY A 41 4.38 15.29 -7.36
C GLY A 41 5.40 14.42 -8.11
N SER A 42 6.26 13.65 -7.42
CA SER A 42 7.25 12.77 -8.10
C SER A 42 6.64 11.55 -8.82
N GLY A 43 5.35 11.23 -8.56
CA GLY A 43 4.64 10.13 -9.22
C GLY A 43 4.41 8.90 -8.35
N LYS A 44 4.55 8.98 -7.03
CA LYS A 44 4.35 7.84 -6.10
C LYS A 44 2.94 7.24 -6.21
N SER A 45 1.90 8.07 -6.12
CA SER A 45 0.51 7.62 -6.27
C SER A 45 0.23 7.11 -7.69
N THR A 46 0.86 7.70 -8.72
CA THR A 46 0.78 7.22 -10.11
C THR A 46 1.38 5.81 -10.23
N LEU A 47 2.52 5.54 -9.58
CA LEU A 47 3.12 4.21 -9.53
C LEU A 47 2.15 3.21 -8.87
N LEU A 48 1.53 3.55 -7.74
CA LEU A 48 0.52 2.68 -7.12
C LEU A 48 -0.69 2.47 -8.03
N ASN A 49 -1.17 3.52 -8.71
CA ASN A 49 -2.30 3.44 -9.63
C ASN A 49 -2.03 2.54 -10.84
N LEU A 50 -0.79 2.56 -11.37
CA LEU A 50 -0.35 1.64 -12.42
C LEU A 50 -0.40 0.17 -11.95
N VAL A 51 0.05 -0.12 -10.72
CA VAL A 51 -0.03 -1.48 -10.15
C VAL A 51 -1.49 -1.87 -9.89
N ALA A 52 -2.30 -0.95 -9.35
CA ALA A 52 -3.70 -1.20 -9.05
C ALA A 52 -4.60 -1.30 -10.30
N GLY A 53 -4.15 -0.74 -11.45
CA GLY A 53 -4.89 -0.75 -12.71
C GLY A 53 -5.84 0.44 -12.88
N PHE A 54 -5.71 1.49 -12.08
CA PHE A 54 -6.42 2.76 -12.28
C PHE A 54 -5.78 3.63 -13.36
N GLU A 55 -4.50 3.40 -13.65
CA GLU A 55 -3.77 3.97 -14.76
C GLU A 55 -3.19 2.84 -15.62
N MET A 56 -3.14 3.06 -16.94
CA MET A 56 -2.58 2.12 -17.89
C MET A 56 -1.34 2.73 -18.54
N PRO A 57 -0.24 1.98 -18.68
CA PRO A 57 0.96 2.50 -19.35
C PRO A 57 0.71 2.72 -20.84
N ASP A 58 1.32 3.78 -21.41
CA ASP A 58 1.34 4.01 -22.86
C ASP A 58 2.27 3.00 -23.56
N ALA A 59 3.33 2.54 -22.85
CA ALA A 59 4.25 1.51 -23.31
C ALA A 59 4.88 0.78 -22.10
N GLY A 60 5.47 -0.40 -22.36
CA GLY A 60 6.01 -1.25 -21.30
C GLY A 60 4.93 -2.06 -20.60
N ARG A 61 5.27 -2.70 -19.47
CA ARG A 61 4.37 -3.62 -18.77
C ARG A 61 4.54 -3.53 -17.26
N VAL A 62 3.42 -3.70 -16.54
CA VAL A 62 3.41 -3.95 -15.10
C VAL A 62 3.17 -5.44 -14.90
N LEU A 63 4.09 -6.10 -14.20
CA LEU A 63 4.02 -7.53 -13.93
C LEU A 63 3.82 -7.75 -12.42
N ILE A 64 2.98 -8.72 -12.06
CA ILE A 64 2.81 -9.22 -10.69
C ILE A 64 3.01 -10.73 -10.70
N GLY A 65 3.97 -11.23 -9.94
CA GLY A 65 4.34 -12.65 -9.98
C GLY A 65 4.74 -13.14 -11.37
N GLY A 66 5.37 -12.27 -12.17
CA GLY A 66 5.73 -12.54 -13.56
C GLY A 66 4.57 -12.49 -14.56
N CYS A 67 3.31 -12.33 -14.10
CA CYS A 67 2.14 -12.21 -14.96
C CYS A 67 1.91 -10.75 -15.39
N ASP A 68 1.65 -10.53 -16.68
CA ASP A 68 1.33 -9.21 -17.20
C ASP A 68 -0.07 -8.77 -16.74
N MET A 69 -0.17 -7.56 -16.21
CA MET A 69 -1.42 -6.97 -15.72
C MET A 69 -2.19 -6.21 -16.80
N ALA A 70 -1.70 -6.18 -18.04
CA ALA A 70 -2.41 -5.55 -19.15
C ALA A 70 -3.78 -6.21 -19.40
N GLY A 71 -4.81 -5.40 -19.59
CA GLY A 71 -6.18 -5.87 -19.86
C GLY A 71 -6.93 -6.41 -18.64
N LEU A 72 -6.33 -6.46 -17.45
CA LEU A 72 -7.04 -6.81 -16.22
C LEU A 72 -7.62 -5.56 -15.57
N ASP A 73 -8.91 -5.63 -15.25
CA ASP A 73 -9.55 -4.59 -14.44
C ASP A 73 -8.97 -4.52 -13.01
N PRO A 74 -9.05 -3.36 -12.33
CA PRO A 74 -8.56 -3.21 -10.95
C PRO A 74 -9.10 -4.26 -9.96
N SER A 75 -10.34 -4.73 -10.18
CA SER A 75 -10.98 -5.75 -9.33
C SER A 75 -10.39 -7.14 -9.50
N GLU A 76 -9.79 -7.43 -10.66
CA GLU A 76 -9.22 -8.74 -11.01
C GLU A 76 -7.75 -8.87 -10.59
N ARG A 77 -7.07 -7.73 -10.40
CA ARG A 77 -5.66 -7.74 -10.01
C ARG A 77 -5.47 -8.27 -8.58
N PRO A 78 -4.38 -8.99 -8.31
CA PRO A 78 -4.11 -9.58 -7.00
C PRO A 78 -3.60 -8.55 -5.98
N VAL A 79 -4.22 -7.36 -5.95
CA VAL A 79 -3.81 -6.23 -5.12
C VAL A 79 -4.92 -5.77 -4.17
N SER A 80 -4.53 -5.28 -2.99
CA SER A 80 -5.37 -4.47 -2.10
C SER A 80 -4.76 -3.09 -1.99
N LEU A 81 -5.55 -2.03 -2.13
CA LEU A 81 -5.10 -0.65 -2.02
C LEU A 81 -5.77 0.04 -0.84
N ILE A 82 -4.96 0.68 0.00
CA ILE A 82 -5.40 1.60 1.04
C ILE A 82 -5.00 3.01 0.60
N PHE A 83 -6.01 3.84 0.37
CA PHE A 83 -5.85 5.24 0.01
C PHE A 83 -5.56 6.10 1.24
N GLN A 84 -4.96 7.25 1.04
CA GLN A 84 -4.69 8.24 2.08
C GLN A 84 -5.95 8.63 2.87
N ASP A 85 -7.10 8.78 2.21
CA ASP A 85 -8.39 9.14 2.82
C ASP A 85 -9.18 7.95 3.38
N ASN A 86 -8.55 6.76 3.49
CA ASN A 86 -9.14 5.50 3.99
C ASN A 86 -10.36 4.97 3.21
N ASN A 87 -11.04 5.77 2.42
CA ASN A 87 -12.19 5.43 1.57
C ASN A 87 -13.25 4.53 2.24
N LEU A 88 -13.59 4.83 3.51
CA LEU A 88 -14.70 4.17 4.19
C LEU A 88 -16.02 4.82 3.76
N PHE A 89 -17.02 3.99 3.47
CA PHE A 89 -18.37 4.45 3.15
C PHE A 89 -19.05 4.94 4.43
N SER A 90 -19.30 6.25 4.51
CA SER A 90 -19.78 6.93 5.73
C SER A 90 -21.16 6.49 6.20
N HIS A 91 -21.99 5.99 5.28
CA HIS A 91 -23.36 5.52 5.54
C HIS A 91 -23.43 4.03 5.91
N LEU A 92 -22.33 3.29 5.86
CA LEU A 92 -22.23 1.88 6.24
C LEU A 92 -21.51 1.73 7.56
N ASP A 93 -21.94 0.76 8.39
CA ASP A 93 -21.22 0.41 9.61
C ASP A 93 -19.85 -0.21 9.29
N ILE A 94 -19.00 -0.34 10.32
CA ILE A 94 -17.62 -0.82 10.16
C ILE A 94 -17.60 -2.27 9.69
N PHE A 95 -18.48 -3.13 10.18
CA PHE A 95 -18.58 -4.51 9.71
C PHE A 95 -18.87 -4.58 8.22
N THR A 96 -19.85 -3.79 7.75
CA THR A 96 -20.25 -3.73 6.35
C THR A 96 -19.11 -3.14 5.48
N ASN A 97 -18.43 -2.07 5.97
CA ASN A 97 -17.26 -1.52 5.29
C ASN A 97 -16.16 -2.56 5.07
N VAL A 98 -15.84 -3.36 6.10
CA VAL A 98 -14.85 -4.42 5.99
C VAL A 98 -15.35 -5.55 5.10
N GLY A 99 -16.63 -5.90 5.20
CA GLY A 99 -17.28 -6.92 4.38
C GLY A 99 -17.24 -6.67 2.88
N LEU A 100 -17.20 -5.39 2.45
CA LEU A 100 -16.97 -5.02 1.04
C LEU A 100 -15.61 -5.49 0.52
N GLY A 101 -14.63 -5.72 1.40
CA GLY A 101 -13.34 -6.33 1.04
C GLY A 101 -13.47 -7.79 0.63
N VAL A 102 -14.43 -8.52 1.21
CA VAL A 102 -14.74 -9.92 0.88
C VAL A 102 -15.63 -10.00 -0.36
N SER A 103 -16.77 -9.30 -0.33
CA SER A 103 -17.78 -9.35 -1.38
C SER A 103 -18.38 -7.97 -1.64
N PRO A 104 -18.20 -7.39 -2.85
CA PRO A 104 -18.85 -6.11 -3.21
C PRO A 104 -20.38 -6.16 -3.14
N SER A 105 -20.99 -7.33 -3.33
CA SER A 105 -22.44 -7.53 -3.23
C SER A 105 -22.91 -7.80 -1.80
N LEU A 106 -21.99 -7.86 -0.82
CA LEU A 106 -22.26 -8.18 0.58
C LEU A 106 -22.99 -9.53 0.80
N ARG A 107 -22.83 -10.45 -0.14
CA ARG A 107 -23.27 -11.84 0.03
C ARG A 107 -22.21 -12.58 0.84
N LEU A 108 -22.35 -12.53 2.16
CA LEU A 108 -21.37 -13.03 3.10
C LEU A 108 -21.84 -14.36 3.70
N SER A 109 -21.00 -15.39 3.58
CA SER A 109 -21.15 -16.68 4.25
C SER A 109 -20.94 -16.55 5.76
N ALA A 110 -21.12 -17.63 6.51
CA ALA A 110 -20.79 -17.67 7.93
C ALA A 110 -19.28 -17.50 8.16
N ASP A 111 -18.45 -18.14 7.31
CA ASP A 111 -16.98 -18.06 7.37
C ASP A 111 -16.49 -16.65 7.05
N ASP A 112 -17.09 -15.97 6.07
CA ASP A 112 -16.78 -14.57 5.74
C ASP A 112 -17.06 -13.65 6.95
N LYS A 113 -18.17 -13.86 7.63
CA LYS A 113 -18.53 -13.06 8.83
C LYS A 113 -17.55 -13.28 9.97
N MET A 114 -17.08 -14.52 10.18
CA MET A 114 -16.03 -14.82 11.15
C MET A 114 -14.72 -14.13 10.74
N ALA A 115 -14.28 -14.27 9.50
CA ALA A 115 -13.05 -13.62 9.00
C ALA A 115 -13.09 -12.10 9.17
N ILE A 116 -14.24 -11.45 8.96
CA ILE A 116 -14.42 -10.02 9.22
C ILE A 116 -14.26 -9.69 10.72
N GLY A 117 -14.88 -10.49 11.60
CA GLY A 117 -14.75 -10.33 13.06
C GLY A 117 -13.29 -10.48 13.51
N ASP A 118 -12.60 -11.51 13.02
CA ASP A 118 -11.20 -11.77 13.32
C ASP A 118 -10.30 -10.62 12.82
N ALA A 119 -10.53 -10.12 11.61
CA ALA A 119 -9.78 -8.98 11.08
C ALA A 119 -9.98 -7.72 11.91
N LEU A 120 -11.21 -7.44 12.36
CA LEU A 120 -11.50 -6.32 13.25
C LEU A 120 -10.83 -6.49 14.62
N ALA A 121 -10.85 -7.68 15.19
CA ALA A 121 -10.17 -7.98 16.46
C ALA A 121 -8.65 -7.78 16.32
N ARG A 122 -8.03 -8.25 15.23
CA ARG A 122 -6.59 -8.12 14.95
C ARG A 122 -6.13 -6.67 14.86
N VAL A 123 -6.98 -5.78 14.34
CA VAL A 123 -6.65 -4.34 14.28
C VAL A 123 -7.11 -3.58 15.53
N GLY A 124 -7.57 -4.28 16.59
CA GLY A 124 -8.02 -3.67 17.85
C GLY A 124 -9.36 -2.92 17.74
N LEU A 125 -10.24 -3.37 16.85
CA LEU A 125 -11.59 -2.83 16.65
C LEU A 125 -12.70 -3.84 16.97
N GLY A 126 -12.42 -4.87 17.77
CA GLY A 126 -13.44 -5.76 18.30
C GLY A 126 -14.47 -4.97 19.11
N GLY A 127 -15.77 -5.17 18.85
CA GLY A 127 -16.87 -4.42 19.43
C GLY A 127 -17.24 -3.12 18.70
N PHE A 128 -16.57 -2.80 17.59
CA PHE A 128 -16.86 -1.61 16.77
C PHE A 128 -17.72 -1.92 15.53
N GLU A 129 -18.14 -3.14 15.34
CA GLU A 129 -18.80 -3.67 14.15
C GLU A 129 -19.99 -2.79 13.71
N LYS A 130 -20.78 -2.31 14.66
CA LYS A 130 -22.00 -1.52 14.41
C LYS A 130 -21.78 -0.01 14.39
N ARG A 131 -20.56 0.44 14.65
CA ARG A 131 -20.26 1.89 14.62
C ARG A 131 -20.20 2.39 13.18
N LEU A 132 -20.55 3.67 13.00
CA LEU A 132 -20.37 4.37 11.72
C LEU A 132 -18.99 5.03 11.67
N PRO A 133 -18.35 5.18 10.50
CA PRO A 133 -17.05 5.83 10.35
C PRO A 133 -16.97 7.23 10.97
N ALA A 134 -18.07 7.99 10.95
CA ALA A 134 -18.13 9.33 11.54
C ALA A 134 -17.94 9.34 13.07
N THR A 135 -18.16 8.22 13.75
CA THR A 135 -18.01 8.08 15.22
C THR A 135 -16.60 7.60 15.62
N LEU A 136 -15.72 7.36 14.65
CA LEU A 136 -14.37 6.86 14.85
C LEU A 136 -13.36 8.00 14.80
N SER A 137 -12.29 7.87 15.62
CA SER A 137 -11.08 8.69 15.48
C SER A 137 -10.36 8.42 14.15
N GLY A 138 -9.43 9.29 13.77
CA GLY A 138 -8.61 9.10 12.56
C GLY A 138 -7.90 7.75 12.54
N GLY A 139 -7.25 7.38 13.65
CA GLY A 139 -6.57 6.09 13.78
C GLY A 139 -7.50 4.88 13.73
N GLU A 140 -8.70 4.98 14.32
CA GLU A 140 -9.70 3.90 14.23
C GLU A 140 -10.22 3.72 12.80
N ARG A 141 -10.45 4.80 12.07
CA ARG A 141 -10.81 4.72 10.63
C ARG A 141 -9.72 4.05 9.82
N GLN A 142 -8.47 4.37 10.11
CA GLN A 142 -7.33 3.78 9.41
C GLN A 142 -7.19 2.29 9.70
N ARG A 143 -7.36 1.87 10.97
CA ARG A 143 -7.41 0.44 11.33
C ARG A 143 -8.57 -0.29 10.65
N ALA A 144 -9.74 0.34 10.50
CA ALA A 144 -10.85 -0.25 9.76
C ALA A 144 -10.53 -0.42 8.26
N ALA A 145 -9.86 0.54 7.64
CA ALA A 145 -9.39 0.41 6.26
C ALA A 145 -8.35 -0.72 6.11
N LEU A 146 -7.46 -0.88 7.09
CA LEU A 146 -6.51 -1.98 7.13
C LEU A 146 -7.22 -3.33 7.28
N ALA A 147 -8.22 -3.45 8.17
CA ALA A 147 -9.04 -4.65 8.32
C ALA A 147 -9.73 -5.03 6.99
N ARG A 148 -10.26 -4.04 6.25
CA ARG A 148 -10.85 -4.25 4.92
C ARG A 148 -9.84 -4.77 3.90
N ALA A 149 -8.59 -4.31 3.96
CA ALA A 149 -7.53 -4.83 3.09
C ALA A 149 -7.11 -6.25 3.47
N LEU A 150 -7.07 -6.57 4.76
CA LEU A 150 -6.71 -7.89 5.29
C LEU A 150 -7.70 -8.98 4.87
N VAL A 151 -9.01 -8.76 5.02
CA VAL A 151 -10.02 -9.76 4.64
C VAL A 151 -10.01 -10.08 3.15
N ARG A 152 -9.45 -9.20 2.34
CA ARG A 152 -9.31 -9.39 0.91
C ARG A 152 -8.25 -10.41 0.53
N GLN A 153 -7.30 -10.69 1.44
CA GLN A 153 -6.23 -11.70 1.31
C GLN A 153 -5.48 -11.64 -0.03
N ARG A 154 -5.18 -10.43 -0.51
CA ARG A 154 -4.44 -10.26 -1.75
C ARG A 154 -2.94 -10.36 -1.50
N ALA A 155 -2.23 -10.90 -2.50
CA ALA A 155 -0.79 -11.13 -2.44
C ALA A 155 0.04 -9.84 -2.38
N VAL A 156 -0.49 -8.74 -2.94
CA VAL A 156 0.16 -7.42 -2.95
C VAL A 156 -0.71 -6.41 -2.20
N MET A 157 -0.09 -5.65 -1.29
CA MET A 157 -0.73 -4.56 -0.55
C MET A 157 -0.08 -3.23 -0.94
N LEU A 158 -0.90 -2.29 -1.38
CA LEU A 158 -0.51 -0.95 -1.75
C LEU A 158 -1.01 0.02 -0.68
N LEU A 159 -0.11 0.81 -0.10
CA LEU A 159 -0.39 1.73 0.99
C LEU A 159 0.03 3.14 0.58
N ASP A 160 -0.93 4.04 0.36
CA ASP A 160 -0.66 5.43 0.01
C ASP A 160 -0.76 6.32 1.24
N GLU A 161 0.39 6.71 1.79
CA GLU A 161 0.55 7.54 3.00
C GLU A 161 -0.33 7.09 4.19
N PRO A 162 -0.29 5.80 4.57
CA PRO A 162 -1.26 5.24 5.51
C PRO A 162 -1.17 5.83 6.92
N PHE A 163 -0.16 6.65 7.23
CA PHE A 163 0.04 7.23 8.56
C PHE A 163 0.00 8.76 8.59
N ALA A 164 -0.29 9.43 7.46
CA ALA A 164 -0.14 10.89 7.33
C ALA A 164 -1.02 11.69 8.30
N ALA A 165 -2.23 11.20 8.60
CA ALA A 165 -3.21 11.89 9.45
C ALA A 165 -3.15 11.49 10.95
N LEU A 166 -2.11 10.75 11.37
CA LEU A 166 -1.96 10.26 12.73
C LEU A 166 -0.96 11.09 13.54
N ASP A 167 -1.28 11.28 14.82
CA ASP A 167 -0.30 11.77 15.77
C ASP A 167 0.86 10.76 15.98
N PRO A 168 2.03 11.20 16.53
CA PRO A 168 3.22 10.36 16.62
C PRO A 168 2.99 9.04 17.39
N GLY A 169 2.17 9.04 18.43
CA GLY A 169 1.88 7.86 19.24
C GLY A 169 1.04 6.84 18.47
N LEU A 170 -0.04 7.28 17.84
CA LEU A 170 -0.90 6.43 17.01
C LEU A 170 -0.15 5.91 15.78
N ARG A 171 0.69 6.74 15.16
CA ARG A 171 1.55 6.35 14.03
C ARG A 171 2.47 5.20 14.42
N SER A 172 3.15 5.31 15.57
CA SER A 172 4.02 4.25 16.06
C SER A 172 3.28 2.94 16.27
N GLY A 173 2.09 2.98 16.87
CA GLY A 173 1.24 1.79 17.06
C GLY A 173 0.79 1.16 15.75
N MET A 174 0.40 1.98 14.76
CA MET A 174 0.01 1.50 13.42
C MET A 174 1.17 0.87 12.66
N ALA A 175 2.36 1.46 12.75
CA ALA A 175 3.56 0.89 12.14
C ALA A 175 3.89 -0.49 12.75
N THR A 176 3.81 -0.63 14.08
CA THR A 176 4.00 -1.93 14.75
C THR A 176 2.96 -2.95 14.26
N LEU A 177 1.68 -2.58 14.25
CA LEU A 177 0.62 -3.45 13.77
C LEU A 177 0.85 -3.89 12.31
N LEU A 178 1.21 -2.97 11.42
CA LEU A 178 1.50 -3.31 10.02
C LEU A 178 2.65 -4.29 9.91
N LYS A 179 3.72 -4.10 10.72
CA LYS A 179 4.86 -5.01 10.74
C LYS A 179 4.46 -6.42 11.22
N GLU A 180 3.71 -6.52 12.31
CA GLU A 180 3.22 -7.80 12.83
C GLU A 180 2.37 -8.54 11.81
N LEU A 181 1.44 -7.84 11.15
CA LEU A 181 0.61 -8.40 10.09
C LEU A 181 1.42 -8.84 8.87
N HIS A 182 2.41 -8.06 8.46
CA HIS A 182 3.30 -8.43 7.37
C HIS A 182 4.15 -9.66 7.73
N ASP A 183 4.68 -9.72 8.96
CA ASP A 183 5.49 -10.86 9.41
C ASP A 183 4.71 -12.16 9.42
N GLU A 184 3.40 -12.09 9.65
CA GLU A 184 2.50 -13.23 9.60
C GLU A 184 2.10 -13.62 8.18
N LEU A 185 1.70 -12.63 7.37
CA LEU A 185 1.13 -12.86 6.03
C LEU A 185 2.18 -13.01 4.93
N LYS A 186 3.37 -12.43 5.12
CA LYS A 186 4.47 -12.42 4.13
C LYS A 186 4.04 -11.94 2.74
N ASN A 187 3.07 -11.03 2.68
CA ASN A 187 2.63 -10.41 1.43
C ASN A 187 3.64 -9.36 0.94
N THR A 188 3.59 -9.04 -0.34
CA THR A 188 4.40 -7.96 -0.92
C THR A 188 3.73 -6.62 -0.61
N VAL A 189 4.46 -5.67 -0.02
CA VAL A 189 3.93 -4.36 0.38
C VAL A 189 4.67 -3.23 -0.32
N LEU A 190 3.94 -2.37 -1.02
CA LEU A 190 4.42 -1.09 -1.53
C LEU A 190 3.88 0.01 -0.62
N LEU A 191 4.78 0.65 0.14
CA LEU A 191 4.45 1.66 1.13
C LEU A 191 4.90 3.04 0.67
N VAL A 192 3.97 3.90 0.26
CA VAL A 192 4.26 5.31 0.03
C VAL A 192 4.31 6.02 1.38
N THR A 193 5.41 6.67 1.66
CA THR A 193 5.61 7.51 2.83
C THR A 193 6.59 8.64 2.55
N HIS A 194 6.46 9.75 3.26
CA HIS A 194 7.41 10.86 3.26
C HIS A 194 8.20 10.98 4.57
N HIS A 195 8.01 10.03 5.50
CA HIS A 195 8.67 10.05 6.81
C HIS A 195 9.83 9.04 6.88
N PRO A 196 11.06 9.52 7.15
CA PRO A 196 12.23 8.64 7.28
C PRO A 196 12.09 7.56 8.35
N ASP A 197 11.39 7.85 9.45
CA ASP A 197 11.20 6.89 10.54
C ASP A 197 10.34 5.69 10.13
N ASP A 198 9.32 5.89 9.28
CA ASP A 198 8.52 4.77 8.75
C ASP A 198 9.38 3.87 7.87
N ILE A 199 10.27 4.48 7.06
CA ILE A 199 11.20 3.74 6.20
C ILE A 199 12.09 2.85 7.05
N ARG A 200 12.78 3.42 8.06
CA ARG A 200 13.69 2.68 8.97
C ARG A 200 12.99 1.55 9.72
N ARG A 201 11.75 1.76 10.09
CA ARG A 201 11.00 0.85 10.95
C ARG A 201 10.36 -0.30 10.20
N LEU A 202 9.90 -0.05 8.97
CA LEU A 202 9.04 -0.98 8.23
C LEU A 202 9.68 -1.56 6.99
N ALA A 203 10.41 -0.74 6.24
CA ALA A 203 10.86 -1.14 4.92
C ALA A 203 12.09 -2.05 4.98
N HIS A 204 12.19 -2.94 4.02
CA HIS A 204 13.38 -3.72 3.69
C HIS A 204 14.16 -3.02 2.58
N LYS A 205 13.44 -2.43 1.61
CA LYS A 205 13.99 -1.74 0.45
C LYS A 205 13.34 -0.39 0.23
N VAL A 206 14.00 0.45 -0.55
CA VAL A 206 13.54 1.78 -0.94
C VAL A 206 13.59 1.92 -2.45
N VAL A 207 12.53 2.47 -3.02
CA VAL A 207 12.48 3.02 -4.38
C VAL A 207 12.25 4.52 -4.25
N PHE A 208 13.22 5.33 -4.69
CA PHE A 208 13.12 6.79 -4.66
C PHE A 208 12.75 7.32 -6.04
N LEU A 209 11.65 8.05 -6.09
CA LEU A 209 11.13 8.68 -7.32
C LEU A 209 11.41 10.17 -7.33
N SER A 210 11.88 10.67 -8.46
CA SER A 210 11.99 12.11 -8.74
C SER A 210 11.54 12.39 -10.17
N ASN A 211 10.67 13.38 -10.36
CA ASN A 211 10.19 13.83 -11.68
C ASN A 211 9.73 12.70 -12.61
N GLY A 212 9.03 11.70 -12.09
CA GLY A 212 8.52 10.57 -12.87
C GLY A 212 9.54 9.47 -13.19
N HIS A 213 10.74 9.53 -12.59
CA HIS A 213 11.81 8.56 -12.80
C HIS A 213 12.24 7.90 -11.50
N VAL A 214 12.76 6.66 -11.58
CA VAL A 214 13.42 6.00 -10.46
C VAL A 214 14.86 6.49 -10.41
N VAL A 215 15.22 7.17 -9.30
CA VAL A 215 16.58 7.71 -9.07
C VAL A 215 17.41 6.76 -8.20
N TYR A 216 16.72 6.00 -7.34
CA TYR A 216 17.36 5.01 -6.47
C TYR A 216 16.45 3.80 -6.27
N GLU A 217 17.06 2.62 -6.22
CA GLU A 217 16.46 1.35 -5.83
C GLU A 217 17.52 0.55 -5.07
N GLY A 218 17.22 0.15 -3.83
CA GLY A 218 18.18 -0.60 -3.01
C GLY A 218 17.71 -0.86 -1.58
N GLU A 219 18.62 -1.35 -0.75
CA GLU A 219 18.38 -1.62 0.67
C GLU A 219 18.23 -0.31 1.46
N VAL A 220 17.55 -0.39 2.62
CA VAL A 220 17.25 0.80 3.45
C VAL A 220 18.54 1.45 3.97
N GLU A 221 19.51 0.67 4.43
CA GLU A 221 20.78 1.16 4.97
C GLU A 221 21.54 1.95 3.92
N ASP A 222 21.62 1.43 2.69
CA ASP A 222 22.30 2.08 1.57
C ASP A 222 21.58 3.37 1.15
N PHE A 223 20.25 3.41 1.21
CA PHE A 223 19.47 4.61 0.96
C PHE A 223 19.84 5.76 1.92
N PHE A 224 19.91 5.47 3.22
CA PHE A 224 20.29 6.48 4.21
C PHE A 224 21.76 6.90 4.12
N ALA A 225 22.62 6.07 3.53
CA ALA A 225 24.02 6.37 3.26
C ALA A 225 24.22 7.13 1.92
N ALA A 226 23.23 7.12 1.02
CA ALA A 226 23.32 7.71 -0.33
C ALA A 226 23.23 9.25 -0.34
N THR A 227 23.88 9.93 0.61
CA THR A 227 23.88 11.40 0.75
C THR A 227 24.61 12.14 -0.38
N HIS A 228 25.31 11.42 -1.25
CA HIS A 228 25.90 11.93 -2.48
C HIS A 228 24.88 12.20 -3.58
N VAL A 229 23.66 11.63 -3.49
CA VAL A 229 22.52 11.92 -4.38
C VAL A 229 21.78 13.12 -3.80
N GLU A 230 21.79 14.24 -4.52
CA GLU A 230 21.27 15.53 -4.04
C GLU A 230 19.79 15.47 -3.67
N GLU A 231 18.99 14.78 -4.47
CA GLU A 231 17.54 14.61 -4.24
C GLU A 231 17.27 13.81 -2.95
N ILE A 232 18.08 12.78 -2.68
CA ILE A 232 17.97 11.97 -1.44
C ILE A 232 18.38 12.82 -0.24
N ARG A 233 19.50 13.55 -0.34
CA ARG A 233 19.96 14.45 0.70
C ARG A 233 18.90 15.49 1.06
N THR A 234 18.30 16.11 0.04
CA THR A 234 17.21 17.08 0.23
C THR A 234 15.99 16.45 0.89
N PHE A 235 15.60 15.24 0.48
CA PHE A 235 14.49 14.50 1.07
C PHE A 235 14.74 14.16 2.55
N LEU A 236 15.97 13.79 2.90
CA LEU A 236 16.37 13.45 4.27
C LEU A 236 16.61 14.69 5.14
N ALA A 237 16.51 15.89 4.60
CA ALA A 237 16.81 17.18 5.26
C ALA A 237 18.23 17.25 5.86
N LEU A 238 19.24 16.69 5.17
CA LEU A 238 20.65 16.60 5.54
C LEU A 238 21.48 17.70 4.85
#